data_db799f9deddca3f2d8cb191a233d9585
#
_entry.id   db799f9deddca3f2d8cb191a233d9585
#
_cell.length_a   1.000
_cell.length_b   1.000
_cell.length_c   1.000
_cell.angle_alpha   90.00
_cell.angle_beta   90.00
_cell.angle_gamma   90.00
#
_symmetry.space_group_name_H-M   'P 1'
#
loop_
_entity.id
_entity.type
_entity.pdbx_description
1 polymer ?
#
loop_
_entity_poly.entity_id
_entity_poly.type
_entity_poly.pdbx_seq_one_letter_code
_entity_poly.pdbx_strand_id
1 'polypeptide(L)'
;PTPGESRIIAGETIDGALARTLPGIFPHIGLGISKRFENSVIYNISAMGRNKGLPTMCRPDQAYAALFGSVAEGTAKQEFAARNNLLDFLRDDIKRTESQLAGEERAQFGAYLESFETLRNRQSRLNEIQHTLREKGPVPSDKYSSPVETDRLDAQFDLGAAALICGLTNVLTLSSAAGIQDFDITFKGLGLNIDKHSIGHGKSYEDKTWSDLYNIIRRYHFDLIAGLMKKLEAVKEGDGTMLDNTVIVYLSDGAEGHHSRCWEWPMVVIGDMGGRLKSGRYIDYPGYGQKQHRTTANLYVTLLNLAGASRDSFGMADPALKDFDQHGPLNELLA
;
A
#
# COMPACT_ATOMS: atom_id res chain seq x y z
N PRO A 1 -10.21 -3.18 14.31
CA PRO A 1 -10.49 -2.77 15.68
C PRO A 1 -11.73 -1.88 15.69
N THR A 2 -12.69 -2.19 16.52
CA THR A 2 -13.87 -1.35 16.75
C THR A 2 -13.44 0.02 17.29
N PRO A 3 -14.14 1.12 16.93
CA PRO A 3 -13.83 2.43 17.51
C PRO A 3 -13.92 2.39 19.03
N GLY A 4 -12.83 2.65 19.74
CA GLY A 4 -12.73 2.63 21.20
C GLY A 4 -11.87 1.51 21.78
N GLU A 5 -11.55 0.48 21.03
CA GLU A 5 -10.63 -0.58 21.46
C GLU A 5 -9.18 -0.30 21.02
N SER A 6 -8.23 -0.95 21.68
CA SER A 6 -6.82 -0.62 21.64
C SER A 6 -6.29 -0.41 20.20
N ARG A 7 -5.65 0.72 19.98
CA ARG A 7 -4.97 1.10 18.73
C ARG A 7 -3.68 0.29 18.50
N ILE A 8 -3.65 -0.95 18.95
CA ILE A 8 -2.48 -1.82 18.85
C ILE A 8 -2.52 -2.55 17.52
N ILE A 9 -1.49 -2.37 16.72
CA ILE A 9 -1.24 -3.19 15.55
C ILE A 9 -0.88 -4.59 16.04
N ALA A 10 -1.73 -5.58 15.77
CA ALA A 10 -1.58 -6.93 16.30
C ALA A 10 -0.47 -7.73 15.62
N GLY A 11 -0.24 -7.50 14.32
CA GLY A 11 0.71 -8.26 13.52
C GLY A 11 1.10 -7.56 12.22
N GLU A 12 1.76 -8.30 11.34
CA GLU A 12 2.11 -7.83 10.00
C GLU A 12 0.91 -7.89 9.05
N THR A 13 0.90 -7.02 8.06
CA THR A 13 0.01 -7.08 6.90
C THR A 13 0.70 -7.78 5.74
N ILE A 14 -0.08 -8.19 4.72
CA ILE A 14 0.47 -8.90 3.55
C ILE A 14 1.54 -8.09 2.82
N ASP A 15 1.33 -6.80 2.64
CA ASP A 15 2.29 -5.88 2.03
C ASP A 15 3.55 -5.70 2.89
N GLY A 16 3.41 -5.65 4.22
CA GLY A 16 4.53 -5.64 5.14
C GLY A 16 5.37 -6.93 5.08
N ALA A 17 4.71 -8.08 4.94
CA ALA A 17 5.39 -9.35 4.76
C ALA A 17 6.12 -9.45 3.41
N LEU A 18 5.47 -9.02 2.32
CA LEU A 18 6.06 -8.95 0.98
C LEU A 18 7.24 -7.98 0.93
N ALA A 19 7.16 -6.84 1.63
CA ALA A 19 8.23 -5.85 1.70
C ALA A 19 9.55 -6.40 2.27
N ARG A 20 9.48 -7.42 3.14
CA ARG A 20 10.68 -8.12 3.63
C ARG A 20 11.26 -9.09 2.64
N THR A 21 10.43 -9.63 1.76
CA THR A 21 10.81 -10.67 0.78
C THR A 21 11.29 -10.05 -0.53
N LEU A 22 10.70 -8.95 -0.92
CA LEU A 22 10.95 -8.26 -2.19
C LEU A 22 11.68 -6.92 -1.92
N PRO A 23 13.00 -6.93 -1.75
CA PRO A 23 13.75 -5.73 -1.37
C PRO A 23 13.69 -4.67 -2.48
N GLY A 24 13.54 -3.42 -2.07
CA GLY A 24 13.60 -2.23 -2.92
C GLY A 24 14.41 -1.12 -2.23
N ILE A 25 14.52 0.04 -2.85
CA ILE A 25 15.08 1.25 -2.20
C ILE A 25 14.18 1.63 -1.02
N PHE A 26 12.88 1.61 -1.26
CA PHE A 26 11.84 1.61 -0.25
C PHE A 26 11.30 0.18 -0.15
N PRO A 27 11.39 -0.49 1.00
CA PRO A 27 10.82 -1.83 1.14
C PRO A 27 9.32 -1.86 0.80
N HIS A 28 8.61 -0.80 1.15
CA HIS A 28 7.20 -0.57 0.89
C HIS A 28 6.96 0.91 0.60
N ILE A 29 6.06 1.19 -0.33
CA ILE A 29 5.51 2.52 -0.56
C ILE A 29 4.00 2.44 -0.35
N GLY A 30 3.49 3.18 0.64
CA GLY A 30 2.07 3.38 0.87
C GLY A 30 1.65 4.76 0.39
N LEU A 31 0.69 4.81 -0.54
CA LEU A 31 0.10 6.03 -1.06
C LEU A 31 -1.42 5.98 -0.88
N GLY A 32 -2.03 7.11 -0.63
CA GLY A 32 -3.48 7.15 -0.47
C GLY A 32 -4.02 8.55 -0.38
N ILE A 33 -5.30 8.66 -0.04
CA ILE A 33 -5.95 9.93 0.26
C ILE A 33 -6.67 9.84 1.60
N SER A 34 -6.82 10.97 2.27
CA SER A 34 -7.60 11.12 3.50
C SER A 34 -8.71 12.14 3.28
N LYS A 35 -9.78 12.03 4.06
CA LYS A 35 -10.86 13.03 4.10
C LYS A 35 -10.31 14.42 4.39
N ARG A 36 -9.40 14.52 5.34
CA ARG A 36 -8.72 15.78 5.67
C ARG A 36 -7.47 15.94 4.82
N PHE A 37 -7.45 17.04 4.07
CA PHE A 37 -6.31 17.34 3.20
C PHE A 37 -5.00 17.55 3.99
N GLU A 38 -5.08 18.07 5.19
CA GLU A 38 -3.93 18.28 6.09
C GLU A 38 -3.27 17.00 6.61
N ASN A 39 -3.95 15.86 6.55
CA ASN A 39 -3.37 14.58 6.92
C ASN A 39 -2.31 14.17 5.92
N SER A 40 -1.06 14.28 6.31
CA SER A 40 0.09 14.02 5.44
C SER A 40 0.48 12.55 5.40
N VAL A 41 0.56 11.91 6.56
CA VAL A 41 0.99 10.52 6.72
C VAL A 41 0.14 9.82 7.77
N ILE A 42 -0.30 8.62 7.44
CA ILE A 42 -1.16 7.78 8.30
C ILE A 42 -0.52 6.40 8.44
N TYR A 43 -0.69 5.75 9.61
CA TYR A 43 -0.05 4.48 9.97
C TYR A 43 -1.06 3.38 10.31
N ASN A 44 -2.24 3.36 9.68
CA ASN A 44 -3.31 2.41 10.01
C ASN A 44 -3.68 1.45 8.88
N ILE A 45 -2.95 1.47 7.76
CA ILE A 45 -3.21 0.61 6.60
C ILE A 45 -2.29 -0.61 6.60
N SER A 46 -0.98 -0.38 6.70
CA SER A 46 0.05 -1.39 6.51
C SER A 46 0.96 -1.50 7.73
N ALA A 47 1.52 -2.68 7.97
CA ALA A 47 2.44 -2.91 9.09
C ALA A 47 3.44 -4.03 8.82
N MET A 48 4.66 -3.86 9.31
CA MET A 48 5.71 -4.91 9.26
C MET A 48 5.67 -5.87 10.46
N GLY A 49 4.77 -5.67 11.39
CA GLY A 49 4.65 -6.47 12.60
C GLY A 49 3.93 -5.75 13.72
N ARG A 50 3.89 -6.36 14.89
CA ARG A 50 3.21 -5.79 16.05
C ARG A 50 3.78 -4.40 16.40
N ASN A 51 2.90 -3.41 16.46
CA ASN A 51 3.23 -1.99 16.72
C ASN A 51 4.23 -1.37 15.73
N LYS A 52 4.41 -1.97 14.54
CA LYS A 52 5.30 -1.48 13.49
C LYS A 52 4.50 -1.09 12.25
N GLY A 53 3.71 -0.01 12.38
CA GLY A 53 2.95 0.56 11.26
C GLY A 53 3.87 1.08 10.15
N LEU A 54 3.46 0.88 8.91
CA LEU A 54 4.10 1.48 7.74
C LEU A 54 3.37 2.76 7.34
N PRO A 55 4.10 3.77 6.85
CA PRO A 55 3.50 5.04 6.46
C PRO A 55 2.68 4.89 5.18
N THR A 56 1.50 5.51 5.18
CA THR A 56 0.73 5.81 3.98
C THR A 56 0.74 7.32 3.78
N MET A 57 1.36 7.79 2.70
CA MET A 57 1.43 9.21 2.35
C MET A 57 0.12 9.63 1.69
N CYS A 58 -0.60 10.56 2.31
CA CYS A 58 -1.93 10.98 1.87
C CYS A 58 -1.94 12.29 1.08
N ARG A 59 -0.79 12.93 0.94
CA ARG A 59 -0.60 14.16 0.16
C ARG A 59 0.32 13.88 -1.02
N PRO A 60 -0.16 14.02 -2.26
CA PRO A 60 0.66 13.73 -3.46
C PRO A 60 1.88 14.65 -3.59
N ASP A 61 1.77 15.93 -3.22
CA ASP A 61 2.91 16.88 -3.21
C ASP A 61 4.04 16.42 -2.30
N GLN A 62 3.71 15.95 -1.11
CA GLN A 62 4.70 15.42 -0.16
C GLN A 62 5.24 14.05 -0.57
N ALA A 63 4.38 13.19 -1.14
CA ALA A 63 4.80 11.92 -1.70
C ALA A 63 5.79 12.15 -2.86
N TYR A 64 5.51 13.09 -3.77
CA TYR A 64 6.42 13.48 -4.83
C TYR A 64 7.77 13.97 -4.28
N ALA A 65 7.76 14.89 -3.31
CA ALA A 65 8.98 15.38 -2.69
C ALA A 65 9.79 14.26 -2.00
N ALA A 66 9.13 13.31 -1.36
CA ALA A 66 9.78 12.19 -0.69
C ALA A 66 10.40 11.17 -1.65
N LEU A 67 9.75 10.88 -2.77
CA LEU A 67 10.14 9.83 -3.71
C LEU A 67 11.02 10.35 -4.85
N PHE A 68 10.76 11.55 -5.34
CA PHE A 68 11.38 12.13 -6.53
C PHE A 68 12.11 13.45 -6.26
N GLY A 69 12.15 13.92 -5.01
CA GLY A 69 12.76 15.19 -4.63
C GLY A 69 14.24 15.34 -5.03
N SER A 70 14.98 14.23 -5.15
CA SER A 70 16.38 14.24 -5.60
C SER A 70 16.56 14.77 -7.03
N VAL A 71 15.52 14.71 -7.85
CA VAL A 71 15.51 15.15 -9.26
C VAL A 71 14.49 16.24 -9.53
N ALA A 72 13.71 16.61 -8.52
CA ALA A 72 12.70 17.66 -8.60
C ALA A 72 13.33 19.06 -8.74
N GLU A 73 12.50 20.03 -9.07
CA GLU A 73 12.82 21.46 -9.07
C GLU A 73 12.02 22.19 -7.98
N GLY A 74 12.37 23.46 -7.74
CA GLY A 74 11.64 24.33 -6.82
C GLY A 74 11.63 23.82 -5.37
N THR A 75 10.48 23.91 -4.72
CA THR A 75 10.27 23.60 -3.29
C THR A 75 10.58 22.15 -2.96
N ALA A 76 10.16 21.21 -3.79
CA ALA A 76 10.39 19.78 -3.55
C ALA A 76 11.89 19.44 -3.50
N LYS A 77 12.72 20.08 -4.34
CA LYS A 77 14.19 19.97 -4.29
C LYS A 77 14.75 20.55 -3.01
N GLN A 78 14.25 21.70 -2.58
CA GLN A 78 14.70 22.35 -1.34
C GLN A 78 14.35 21.49 -0.11
N GLU A 79 13.16 20.94 -0.04
CA GLU A 79 12.75 20.04 1.04
C GLU A 79 13.59 18.77 1.09
N PHE A 80 13.87 18.18 -0.06
CA PHE A 80 14.73 17.02 -0.16
C PHE A 80 16.15 17.33 0.31
N ALA A 81 16.74 18.44 -0.15
CA ALA A 81 18.06 18.89 0.27
C ALA A 81 18.13 19.19 1.76
N ALA A 82 17.10 19.83 2.32
CA ALA A 82 17.04 20.13 3.76
C ALA A 82 17.03 18.85 4.62
N ARG A 83 16.26 17.83 4.20
CA ARG A 83 16.24 16.51 4.88
C ARG A 83 17.62 15.84 4.83
N ASN A 84 18.30 15.91 3.70
CA ASN A 84 19.64 15.33 3.55
C ASN A 84 20.67 16.01 4.42
N ASN A 85 20.68 17.34 4.41
CA ASN A 85 21.58 18.12 5.26
C ASN A 85 21.37 17.82 6.75
N LEU A 86 20.11 17.62 7.16
CA LEU A 86 19.78 17.22 8.53
C LEU A 86 20.33 15.83 8.87
N LEU A 87 20.20 14.87 7.97
CA LEU A 87 20.73 13.51 8.16
C LEU A 87 22.26 13.53 8.25
N ASP A 88 22.94 14.31 7.41
CA ASP A 88 24.40 14.46 7.45
C ASP A 88 24.87 15.16 8.73
N PHE A 89 24.16 16.18 9.17
CA PHE A 89 24.47 16.89 10.43
C PHE A 89 24.32 15.96 11.65
N LEU A 90 23.25 15.17 11.71
CA LEU A 90 22.99 14.25 12.83
C LEU A 90 23.96 13.07 12.89
N ARG A 91 24.57 12.69 11.77
CA ARG A 91 25.47 11.53 11.70
C ARG A 91 26.61 11.58 12.71
N ASP A 92 27.29 12.72 12.78
CA ASP A 92 28.49 12.84 13.59
C ASP A 92 28.14 12.97 15.08
N ASP A 93 27.00 13.57 15.40
CA ASP A 93 26.45 13.61 16.76
C ASP A 93 26.00 12.23 17.26
N ILE A 94 25.36 11.46 16.39
CA ILE A 94 24.93 10.09 16.67
C ILE A 94 26.13 9.19 16.96
N LYS A 95 27.17 9.23 16.12
CA LYS A 95 28.39 8.45 16.34
C LYS A 95 29.11 8.81 17.63
N ARG A 96 29.17 10.11 17.96
CA ARG A 96 29.77 10.59 19.20
C ARG A 96 28.97 10.09 20.41
N THR A 97 27.66 10.18 20.38
CA THR A 97 26.77 9.70 21.44
C THR A 97 26.94 8.20 21.64
N GLU A 98 26.93 7.40 20.55
CA GLU A 98 27.14 5.95 20.60
C GLU A 98 28.45 5.58 21.32
N SER A 99 29.52 6.32 21.03
CA SER A 99 30.83 6.05 21.61
C SER A 99 30.90 6.31 23.12
N GLN A 100 29.96 7.09 23.68
CA GLN A 100 29.88 7.42 25.10
C GLN A 100 28.93 6.51 25.89
N LEU A 101 28.09 5.71 25.22
CA LEU A 101 27.13 4.83 25.84
C LEU A 101 27.72 3.45 26.11
N ALA A 102 27.25 2.77 27.18
CA ALA A 102 27.66 1.41 27.55
C ALA A 102 26.45 0.53 27.89
N GLY A 103 26.63 -0.80 27.80
CA GLY A 103 25.61 -1.78 28.20
C GLY A 103 24.28 -1.69 27.46
N GLU A 104 23.18 -1.73 28.21
CA GLU A 104 21.83 -1.72 27.66
C GLU A 104 21.48 -0.43 26.92
N GLU A 105 21.99 0.71 27.36
CA GLU A 105 21.77 2.00 26.71
C GLU A 105 22.35 2.00 25.29
N ARG A 106 23.54 1.41 25.12
CA ARG A 106 24.15 1.25 23.80
C ARG A 106 23.36 0.31 22.89
N ALA A 107 22.77 -0.75 23.45
CA ALA A 107 21.94 -1.66 22.66
C ALA A 107 20.63 -1.00 22.17
N GLN A 108 19.98 -0.17 23.02
CA GLN A 108 18.79 0.60 22.62
C GLN A 108 19.15 1.66 21.58
N PHE A 109 20.30 2.32 21.75
CA PHE A 109 20.79 3.31 20.80
C PHE A 109 21.22 2.68 19.47
N GLY A 110 21.65 1.41 19.47
CA GLY A 110 21.98 0.64 18.28
C GLY A 110 20.78 0.48 17.31
N ALA A 111 19.58 0.26 17.81
CA ALA A 111 18.37 0.22 16.98
C ALA A 111 18.05 1.58 16.34
N TYR A 112 18.34 2.67 17.04
CA TYR A 112 18.21 4.05 16.49
C TYR A 112 19.23 4.30 15.39
N LEU A 113 20.48 3.88 15.60
CA LEU A 113 21.54 3.93 14.59
C LEU A 113 21.20 3.15 13.33
N GLU A 114 20.73 1.93 13.45
CA GLU A 114 20.33 1.10 12.32
C GLU A 114 19.25 1.79 11.48
N SER A 115 18.26 2.39 12.14
CA SER A 115 17.23 3.18 11.47
C SER A 115 17.79 4.39 10.72
N PHE A 116 18.74 5.08 11.33
CA PHE A 116 19.42 6.22 10.73
C PHE A 116 20.27 5.82 9.52
N GLU A 117 21.04 4.74 9.64
CA GLU A 117 21.85 4.20 8.54
C GLU A 117 20.97 3.72 7.38
N THR A 118 19.82 3.13 7.68
CA THR A 118 18.82 2.75 6.67
C THR A 118 18.34 3.96 5.87
N LEU A 119 18.03 5.08 6.54
CA LEU A 119 17.61 6.32 5.87
C LEU A 119 18.74 6.89 5.00
N ARG A 120 19.97 6.85 5.48
CA ARG A 120 21.14 7.34 4.77
C ARG A 120 21.48 6.47 3.55
N ASN A 121 21.42 5.14 3.70
CA ASN A 121 21.64 4.22 2.60
C ASN A 121 20.56 4.39 1.51
N ARG A 122 19.32 4.63 1.90
CA ARG A 122 18.25 4.98 0.97
C ARG A 122 18.57 6.22 0.16
N GLN A 123 19.10 7.24 0.84
CA GLN A 123 19.52 8.48 0.20
C GLN A 123 20.62 8.27 -0.84
N SER A 124 21.65 7.49 -0.49
CA SER A 124 22.71 7.12 -1.43
C SER A 124 22.15 6.41 -2.67
N ARG A 125 21.29 5.42 -2.46
CA ARG A 125 20.66 4.67 -3.55
C ARG A 125 19.77 5.55 -4.45
N LEU A 126 19.05 6.53 -3.89
CA LEU A 126 18.32 7.52 -4.69
C LEU A 126 19.25 8.37 -5.55
N ASN A 127 20.42 8.74 -5.04
CA ASN A 127 21.41 9.46 -5.82
C ASN A 127 22.00 8.62 -6.95
N GLU A 128 22.21 7.32 -6.74
CA GLU A 128 22.72 6.38 -7.76
C GLU A 128 21.76 6.24 -8.95
N ILE A 129 20.45 6.29 -8.71
CA ILE A 129 19.42 6.12 -9.76
C ILE A 129 18.88 7.47 -10.29
N GLN A 130 19.51 8.61 -9.99
CA GLN A 130 19.01 9.93 -10.42
C GLN A 130 18.75 10.01 -11.95
N HIS A 131 19.56 9.33 -12.77
CA HIS A 131 19.33 9.30 -14.22
C HIS A 131 17.96 8.68 -14.53
N THR A 132 17.68 7.51 -13.99
CA THR A 132 16.40 6.81 -14.16
C THR A 132 15.22 7.64 -13.63
N LEU A 133 15.40 8.30 -12.48
CA LEU A 133 14.37 9.17 -11.91
C LEU A 133 14.06 10.38 -12.79
N ARG A 134 15.09 10.96 -13.49
CA ARG A 134 14.85 12.05 -14.43
C ARG A 134 14.19 11.60 -15.72
N GLU A 135 14.54 10.42 -16.20
CA GLU A 135 14.02 9.88 -17.46
C GLU A 135 12.59 9.34 -17.30
N LYS A 136 12.31 8.64 -16.20
CA LYS A 136 11.07 7.87 -16.00
C LYS A 136 10.18 8.40 -14.88
N GLY A 137 10.67 9.39 -14.13
CA GLY A 137 9.91 9.99 -13.05
C GLY A 137 8.68 10.76 -13.56
N PRO A 138 7.71 11.01 -12.68
CA PRO A 138 6.49 11.71 -13.08
C PRO A 138 6.77 13.20 -13.28
N VAL A 139 6.10 13.79 -14.26
CA VAL A 139 6.07 15.25 -14.41
C VAL A 139 5.19 15.83 -13.28
N PRO A 140 5.63 16.90 -12.59
CA PRO A 140 4.81 17.59 -11.60
C PRO A 140 3.46 17.99 -12.18
N SER A 141 2.39 17.83 -11.38
CA SER A 141 1.02 18.09 -11.80
C SER A 141 0.30 18.97 -10.78
N ASP A 142 -0.58 19.85 -11.25
CA ASP A 142 -1.46 20.66 -10.41
C ASP A 142 -2.38 19.81 -9.52
N LYS A 143 -2.62 18.53 -9.91
CA LYS A 143 -3.35 17.56 -9.12
C LYS A 143 -2.72 17.29 -7.76
N TYR A 144 -1.41 17.51 -7.61
CA TYR A 144 -0.70 17.21 -6.37
C TYR A 144 -1.20 18.05 -5.17
N SER A 145 -1.63 19.27 -5.44
CA SER A 145 -2.17 20.19 -4.44
C SER A 145 -3.69 20.41 -4.57
N SER A 146 -4.36 19.64 -5.43
CA SER A 146 -5.80 19.78 -5.65
C SER A 146 -6.62 19.49 -4.37
N PRO A 147 -7.61 20.30 -4.04
CA PRO A 147 -8.57 20.00 -2.97
C PRO A 147 -9.53 18.86 -3.36
N VAL A 148 -9.61 18.51 -4.65
CA VAL A 148 -10.50 17.47 -5.17
C VAL A 148 -9.89 16.10 -4.92
N GLU A 149 -10.62 15.24 -4.25
CA GLU A 149 -10.14 13.91 -3.83
C GLU A 149 -9.82 12.97 -4.99
N THR A 150 -10.58 13.05 -6.09
CA THR A 150 -10.30 12.26 -7.31
C THR A 150 -9.02 12.69 -8.00
N ASP A 151 -8.70 13.97 -8.05
CA ASP A 151 -7.43 14.46 -8.59
C ASP A 151 -6.26 13.93 -7.75
N ARG A 152 -6.40 13.97 -6.43
CA ARG A 152 -5.36 13.47 -5.51
C ARG A 152 -5.16 11.97 -5.64
N LEU A 153 -6.25 11.19 -5.77
CA LEU A 153 -6.13 9.74 -5.91
C LEU A 153 -5.51 9.37 -7.26
N ASP A 154 -5.90 10.04 -8.34
CA ASP A 154 -5.29 9.89 -9.66
C ASP A 154 -3.78 10.21 -9.61
N ALA A 155 -3.40 11.32 -8.97
CA ALA A 155 -1.99 11.68 -8.75
C ALA A 155 -1.23 10.62 -7.94
N GLN A 156 -1.84 10.00 -6.92
CA GLN A 156 -1.22 8.92 -6.16
C GLN A 156 -1.00 7.66 -7.01
N PHE A 157 -1.92 7.33 -7.92
CA PHE A 157 -1.74 6.25 -8.88
C PHE A 157 -0.60 6.54 -9.86
N ASP A 158 -0.47 7.79 -10.33
CA ASP A 158 0.63 8.21 -11.19
C ASP A 158 1.98 8.12 -10.48
N LEU A 159 2.06 8.60 -9.25
CA LEU A 159 3.27 8.50 -8.41
C LEU A 159 3.62 7.06 -8.10
N GLY A 160 2.64 6.23 -7.81
CA GLY A 160 2.82 4.80 -7.57
C GLY A 160 3.35 4.05 -8.79
N ALA A 161 2.78 4.32 -9.97
CA ALA A 161 3.26 3.77 -11.23
C ALA A 161 4.73 4.16 -11.49
N ALA A 162 5.05 5.44 -11.35
CA ALA A 162 6.41 5.94 -11.53
C ALA A 162 7.38 5.34 -10.50
N ALA A 163 6.95 5.15 -9.26
CA ALA A 163 7.77 4.52 -8.23
C ALA A 163 8.13 3.06 -8.57
N LEU A 164 7.18 2.27 -9.09
CA LEU A 164 7.44 0.93 -9.59
C LEU A 164 8.38 0.96 -10.81
N ILE A 165 8.08 1.78 -11.81
CA ILE A 165 8.84 1.89 -13.06
C ILE A 165 10.29 2.35 -12.83
N CYS A 166 10.51 3.21 -11.84
CA CYS A 166 11.86 3.65 -11.45
C CYS A 166 12.58 2.66 -10.52
N GLY A 167 11.95 1.56 -10.13
CA GLY A 167 12.54 0.57 -9.22
C GLY A 167 12.71 1.07 -7.78
N LEU A 168 11.88 2.04 -7.36
CA LEU A 168 11.91 2.53 -5.98
C LEU A 168 11.40 1.49 -4.99
N THR A 169 10.43 0.69 -5.38
CA THR A 169 9.86 -0.38 -4.56
C THR A 169 9.35 -1.53 -5.44
N ASN A 170 9.24 -2.71 -4.84
CA ASN A 170 8.53 -3.85 -5.41
C ASN A 170 7.16 -4.08 -4.73
N VAL A 171 6.83 -3.31 -3.70
CA VAL A 171 5.58 -3.43 -2.95
C VAL A 171 4.93 -2.06 -2.77
N LEU A 172 3.81 -1.87 -3.46
CA LEU A 172 3.02 -0.65 -3.47
C LEU A 172 1.63 -0.91 -2.90
N THR A 173 1.20 -0.10 -1.95
CA THR A 173 -0.18 -0.09 -1.44
C THR A 173 -0.84 1.23 -1.81
N LEU A 174 -1.98 1.16 -2.51
CA LEU A 174 -2.79 2.31 -2.89
C LEU A 174 -4.12 2.27 -2.12
N SER A 175 -4.43 3.32 -1.36
CA SER A 175 -5.65 3.40 -0.56
C SER A 175 -6.54 4.55 -1.01
N SER A 176 -7.78 4.26 -1.37
CA SER A 176 -8.77 5.28 -1.73
C SER A 176 -9.38 6.00 -0.52
N ALA A 177 -9.05 5.56 0.71
CA ALA A 177 -9.44 6.20 1.95
C ALA A 177 -8.51 5.73 3.09
N ALA A 178 -7.82 6.64 3.74
CA ALA A 178 -6.92 6.36 4.83
C ALA A 178 -7.26 7.21 6.06
N GLY A 179 -7.03 6.67 7.26
CA GLY A 179 -7.31 7.33 8.55
C GLY A 179 -8.37 6.62 9.38
N ILE A 180 -8.24 6.69 10.71
CA ILE A 180 -9.14 6.00 11.64
C ILE A 180 -10.53 6.67 11.71
N GLN A 181 -10.58 8.00 11.52
CA GLN A 181 -11.80 8.80 11.53
C GLN A 181 -12.00 9.57 10.22
N ASP A 182 -11.13 9.36 9.24
CA ASP A 182 -11.05 10.12 7.99
C ASP A 182 -11.15 9.23 6.76
N PHE A 183 -11.64 7.98 6.93
CA PHE A 183 -11.89 7.04 5.84
C PHE A 183 -13.22 7.28 5.11
N ASP A 184 -14.11 8.09 5.67
CA ASP A 184 -15.43 8.41 5.11
C ASP A 184 -15.37 9.52 4.05
N ILE A 185 -14.63 9.26 3.00
CA ILE A 185 -14.42 10.20 1.89
C ILE A 185 -15.71 10.40 1.07
N THR A 186 -15.91 11.64 0.64
CA THR A 186 -16.93 12.02 -0.33
C THR A 186 -16.28 12.24 -1.69
N PHE A 187 -16.64 11.43 -2.70
CA PHE A 187 -16.08 11.53 -4.06
C PHE A 187 -16.78 12.61 -4.88
N LYS A 188 -16.53 13.88 -4.55
CA LYS A 188 -17.14 15.04 -5.21
C LYS A 188 -16.75 15.15 -6.68
N GLY A 189 -15.54 14.75 -7.03
CA GLY A 189 -15.08 14.70 -8.42
C GLY A 189 -15.87 13.72 -9.30
N LEU A 190 -16.62 12.78 -8.69
CA LEU A 190 -17.57 11.90 -9.38
C LEU A 190 -19.02 12.43 -9.36
N GLY A 191 -19.23 13.67 -8.93
CA GLY A 191 -20.57 14.25 -8.76
C GLY A 191 -21.33 13.71 -7.55
N LEU A 192 -20.66 13.02 -6.62
CA LEU A 192 -21.29 12.49 -5.43
C LEU A 192 -21.14 13.48 -4.26
N ASN A 193 -22.25 13.81 -3.59
CA ASN A 193 -22.23 14.63 -2.38
C ASN A 193 -22.71 13.85 -1.16
N ILE A 194 -22.34 12.59 -1.12
CA ILE A 194 -22.57 11.65 -0.03
C ILE A 194 -21.27 10.92 0.29
N ASP A 195 -20.94 10.77 1.57
CA ASP A 195 -19.72 10.07 1.97
C ASP A 195 -19.85 8.54 1.82
N LYS A 196 -18.72 7.89 1.58
CA LYS A 196 -18.64 6.43 1.36
C LYS A 196 -19.20 5.64 2.56
N HIS A 197 -19.03 6.14 3.78
CA HIS A 197 -19.54 5.50 4.99
C HIS A 197 -21.08 5.48 5.01
N SER A 198 -21.71 6.59 4.71
CA SER A 198 -23.17 6.67 4.57
C SER A 198 -23.72 5.74 3.49
N ILE A 199 -23.03 5.63 2.35
CA ILE A 199 -23.36 4.66 1.30
C ILE A 199 -23.29 3.23 1.87
N GLY A 200 -22.26 2.93 2.67
CA GLY A 200 -22.10 1.64 3.36
C GLY A 200 -23.27 1.27 4.27
N HIS A 201 -23.92 2.27 4.85
CA HIS A 201 -25.16 2.10 5.61
C HIS A 201 -26.42 2.01 4.74
N GLY A 202 -26.29 1.82 3.44
CA GLY A 202 -27.41 1.67 2.52
C GLY A 202 -28.11 2.99 2.15
N LYS A 203 -27.49 4.15 2.43
CA LYS A 203 -28.08 5.43 2.04
C LYS A 203 -27.98 5.65 0.54
N SER A 204 -29.08 6.10 -0.05
CA SER A 204 -29.18 6.56 -1.43
C SER A 204 -28.89 8.06 -1.54
N TYR A 205 -28.55 8.52 -2.73
CA TYR A 205 -28.33 9.93 -3.02
C TYR A 205 -28.94 10.29 -4.37
N GLU A 206 -29.78 11.32 -4.41
CA GLU A 206 -30.61 11.65 -5.56
C GLU A 206 -31.44 10.43 -6.03
N ASP A 207 -31.39 10.11 -7.32
CA ASP A 207 -32.08 8.98 -7.95
C ASP A 207 -31.30 7.65 -7.90
N LYS A 208 -30.11 7.64 -7.24
CA LYS A 208 -29.19 6.51 -7.19
C LYS A 208 -29.30 5.74 -5.89
N THR A 209 -29.44 4.43 -6.01
CA THR A 209 -29.36 3.53 -4.86
C THR A 209 -27.92 3.44 -4.33
N TRP A 210 -27.74 2.95 -3.09
CA TRP A 210 -26.41 2.68 -2.54
C TRP A 210 -25.57 1.77 -3.44
N SER A 211 -26.20 0.83 -4.13
CA SER A 211 -25.54 -0.07 -5.07
C SER A 211 -25.02 0.68 -6.31
N ASP A 212 -25.84 1.58 -6.87
CA ASP A 212 -25.42 2.41 -7.99
C ASP A 212 -24.25 3.31 -7.62
N LEU A 213 -24.30 3.90 -6.42
CA LEU A 213 -23.23 4.77 -5.90
C LEU A 213 -21.92 4.01 -5.73
N TYR A 214 -21.97 2.79 -5.18
CA TYR A 214 -20.78 1.92 -5.11
C TYR A 214 -20.26 1.53 -6.49
N ASN A 215 -21.13 1.27 -7.45
CA ASN A 215 -20.71 0.92 -8.81
C ASN A 215 -20.00 2.11 -9.50
N ILE A 216 -20.45 3.33 -9.27
CA ILE A 216 -19.75 4.54 -9.76
C ILE A 216 -18.34 4.62 -9.18
N ILE A 217 -18.19 4.46 -7.84
CA ILE A 217 -16.89 4.52 -7.17
C ILE A 217 -15.99 3.36 -7.61
N ARG A 218 -16.51 2.12 -7.71
CA ARG A 218 -15.74 0.96 -8.14
C ARG A 218 -15.27 1.11 -9.59
N ARG A 219 -16.13 1.59 -10.48
CA ARG A 219 -15.74 1.87 -11.87
C ARG A 219 -14.56 2.84 -11.92
N TYR A 220 -14.63 3.93 -11.19
CA TYR A 220 -13.54 4.89 -11.08
C TYR A 220 -12.24 4.23 -10.59
N HIS A 221 -12.30 3.37 -9.55
CA HIS A 221 -11.13 2.63 -9.10
C HIS A 221 -10.56 1.71 -10.19
N PHE A 222 -11.41 1.01 -10.93
CA PHE A 222 -10.95 0.16 -12.04
C PHE A 222 -10.39 0.96 -13.22
N ASP A 223 -10.88 2.17 -13.48
CA ASP A 223 -10.30 3.07 -14.48
C ASP A 223 -8.87 3.49 -14.07
N LEU A 224 -8.63 3.78 -12.78
CA LEU A 224 -7.29 4.05 -12.25
C LEU A 224 -6.37 2.83 -12.35
N ILE A 225 -6.86 1.64 -12.01
CA ILE A 225 -6.11 0.39 -12.13
C ILE A 225 -5.77 0.12 -13.59
N ALA A 226 -6.72 0.29 -14.52
CA ALA A 226 -6.46 0.14 -15.95
C ALA A 226 -5.41 1.13 -16.46
N GLY A 227 -5.40 2.36 -15.95
CA GLY A 227 -4.37 3.35 -16.22
C GLY A 227 -2.99 2.91 -15.72
N LEU A 228 -2.92 2.35 -14.50
CA LEU A 228 -1.70 1.77 -13.94
C LEU A 228 -1.20 0.60 -14.81
N MET A 229 -2.09 -0.34 -15.17
CA MET A 229 -1.74 -1.49 -16.01
C MET A 229 -1.14 -1.06 -17.34
N LYS A 230 -1.75 -0.09 -18.03
CA LYS A 230 -1.21 0.44 -19.31
C LYS A 230 0.20 1.03 -19.17
N LYS A 231 0.49 1.69 -18.04
CA LYS A 231 1.83 2.23 -17.78
C LYS A 231 2.85 1.13 -17.54
N LEU A 232 2.49 0.08 -16.81
CA LEU A 232 3.37 -1.06 -16.56
C LEU A 232 3.58 -1.92 -17.83
N GLU A 233 2.54 -2.09 -18.64
CA GLU A 233 2.60 -2.79 -19.94
C GLU A 233 3.55 -2.11 -20.93
N ALA A 234 3.66 -0.78 -20.88
CA ALA A 234 4.56 -0.01 -21.73
C ALA A 234 6.05 -0.16 -21.37
N VAL A 235 6.38 -0.78 -20.24
CA VAL A 235 7.77 -0.95 -19.76
C VAL A 235 8.23 -2.36 -20.02
N LYS A 236 9.31 -2.53 -20.81
CA LYS A 236 9.95 -3.83 -21.02
C LYS A 236 10.65 -4.31 -19.76
N GLU A 237 10.46 -5.59 -19.43
CA GLU A 237 11.12 -6.27 -18.31
C GLU A 237 11.37 -7.74 -18.69
N GLY A 238 12.64 -8.12 -18.82
CA GLY A 238 13.01 -9.43 -19.34
C GLY A 238 12.46 -9.67 -20.75
N ASP A 239 11.83 -10.81 -20.96
CA ASP A 239 11.22 -11.19 -22.25
C ASP A 239 9.80 -10.64 -22.43
N GLY A 240 9.24 -10.00 -21.40
CA GLY A 240 7.89 -9.45 -21.40
C GLY A 240 7.86 -7.97 -21.02
N THR A 241 6.83 -7.62 -20.27
CA THR A 241 6.58 -6.29 -19.72
C THR A 241 6.60 -6.31 -18.20
N MET A 242 6.68 -5.16 -17.58
CA MET A 242 6.57 -5.05 -16.13
C MET A 242 5.19 -5.53 -15.62
N LEU A 243 4.14 -5.39 -16.45
CA LEU A 243 2.80 -5.89 -16.08
C LEU A 243 2.78 -7.41 -15.99
N ASP A 244 3.50 -8.12 -16.86
CA ASP A 244 3.57 -9.59 -16.84
C ASP A 244 4.18 -10.12 -15.53
N ASN A 245 5.06 -9.33 -14.90
CA ASN A 245 5.69 -9.66 -13.62
C ASN A 245 4.99 -9.06 -12.40
N THR A 246 3.85 -8.39 -12.59
CA THR A 246 3.11 -7.69 -11.54
C THR A 246 1.82 -8.43 -11.19
N VAL A 247 1.50 -8.45 -9.89
CA VAL A 247 0.18 -8.85 -9.39
C VAL A 247 -0.46 -7.66 -8.71
N ILE A 248 -1.68 -7.32 -9.12
CA ILE A 248 -2.50 -6.29 -8.49
C ILE A 248 -3.65 -6.97 -7.77
N VAL A 249 -3.80 -6.71 -6.48
CA VAL A 249 -4.92 -7.20 -5.67
C VAL A 249 -5.82 -6.04 -5.30
N TYR A 250 -7.05 -6.06 -5.79
CA TYR A 250 -8.08 -5.10 -5.42
C TYR A 250 -9.04 -5.74 -4.42
N LEU A 251 -9.17 -5.10 -3.27
CA LEU A 251 -10.05 -5.55 -2.18
C LEU A 251 -10.61 -4.36 -1.40
N SER A 252 -11.66 -4.62 -0.63
CA SER A 252 -12.19 -3.70 0.38
C SER A 252 -11.66 -4.08 1.76
N ASP A 253 -11.66 -3.15 2.69
CA ASP A 253 -11.36 -3.35 4.11
C ASP A 253 -12.54 -3.95 4.89
N GLY A 254 -13.74 -3.94 4.31
CA GLY A 254 -14.96 -4.46 4.92
C GLY A 254 -15.65 -5.45 4.00
N ALA A 255 -15.28 -6.68 3.97
CA ALA A 255 -15.88 -7.80 3.25
C ALA A 255 -17.28 -7.52 2.60
N GLU A 256 -18.26 -8.39 2.80
CA GLU A 256 -19.65 -8.22 2.32
C GLU A 256 -20.47 -7.23 3.14
N GLY A 257 -20.07 -6.96 4.36
CA GLY A 257 -20.83 -6.15 5.30
C GLY A 257 -20.10 -4.90 5.76
N HIS A 258 -20.89 -3.86 5.96
CA HIS A 258 -20.40 -2.62 6.55
C HIS A 258 -20.31 -2.81 8.08
N HIS A 259 -19.14 -2.86 8.65
CA HIS A 259 -18.77 -3.01 10.07
C HIS A 259 -18.88 -4.38 10.72
N SER A 260 -19.70 -5.31 10.25
CA SER A 260 -20.20 -6.34 11.15
C SER A 260 -19.84 -7.77 10.81
N ARG A 261 -19.50 -8.03 9.58
CA ARG A 261 -19.17 -9.38 9.12
C ARG A 261 -17.95 -9.33 8.21
N CYS A 262 -17.11 -10.32 8.31
CA CYS A 262 -15.95 -10.50 7.44
C CYS A 262 -15.97 -11.94 6.94
N TRP A 263 -17.15 -12.43 6.49
CA TRP A 263 -17.35 -13.80 6.11
C TRP A 263 -17.07 -14.04 4.63
N GLU A 264 -17.40 -13.04 3.79
CA GLU A 264 -17.25 -13.14 2.35
C GLU A 264 -16.44 -11.95 1.82
N TRP A 265 -15.27 -12.23 1.28
CA TRP A 265 -14.36 -11.21 0.78
C TRP A 265 -14.24 -11.30 -0.74
N PRO A 266 -14.98 -10.46 -1.48
CA PRO A 266 -14.77 -10.36 -2.91
C PRO A 266 -13.42 -9.70 -3.17
N MET A 267 -12.56 -10.41 -3.89
CA MET A 267 -11.23 -9.93 -4.28
C MET A 267 -11.05 -10.06 -5.78
N VAL A 268 -10.34 -9.12 -6.38
CA VAL A 268 -9.93 -9.21 -7.78
C VAL A 268 -8.41 -9.27 -7.82
N VAL A 269 -7.88 -10.36 -8.38
CA VAL A 269 -6.45 -10.57 -8.59
C VAL A 269 -6.18 -10.41 -10.07
N ILE A 270 -5.32 -9.47 -10.43
CA ILE A 270 -4.97 -9.11 -11.81
C ILE A 270 -3.49 -9.40 -12.02
N GLY A 271 -3.17 -10.02 -13.15
CA GLY A 271 -1.81 -10.46 -13.50
C GLY A 271 -1.63 -11.95 -13.25
N ASP A 272 -0.66 -12.52 -13.94
CA ASP A 272 -0.33 -13.95 -13.85
C ASP A 272 1.09 -14.21 -13.32
N MET A 273 1.84 -13.15 -13.06
CA MET A 273 3.20 -13.20 -12.52
C MET A 273 4.13 -14.11 -13.35
N GLY A 274 4.18 -13.87 -14.66
CA GLY A 274 4.96 -14.68 -15.60
C GLY A 274 4.43 -16.09 -15.76
N GLY A 275 3.11 -16.24 -15.79
CA GLY A 275 2.42 -17.52 -15.98
C GLY A 275 2.35 -18.40 -14.73
N ARG A 276 2.72 -17.90 -13.54
CA ARG A 276 2.68 -18.65 -12.28
C ARG A 276 1.31 -18.66 -11.60
N LEU A 277 0.43 -17.72 -11.98
CA LEU A 277 -0.98 -17.64 -11.55
C LEU A 277 -1.90 -17.95 -12.73
N LYS A 278 -2.94 -18.73 -12.47
CA LYS A 278 -4.01 -18.98 -13.43
C LYS A 278 -5.01 -17.83 -13.38
N SER A 279 -5.02 -16.98 -14.39
CA SER A 279 -5.96 -15.86 -14.56
C SER A 279 -7.20 -16.22 -15.38
N GLY A 280 -8.09 -15.27 -15.64
CA GLY A 280 -9.25 -15.40 -16.51
C GLY A 280 -10.37 -16.27 -15.96
N ARG A 281 -10.54 -16.36 -14.63
CA ARG A 281 -11.54 -17.20 -13.98
C ARG A 281 -12.26 -16.45 -12.85
N TYR A 282 -13.44 -16.93 -12.53
CA TYR A 282 -14.16 -16.63 -11.31
C TYR A 282 -14.17 -17.89 -10.43
N ILE A 283 -13.84 -17.75 -9.15
CA ILE A 283 -13.84 -18.83 -8.18
C ILE A 283 -14.75 -18.41 -7.03
N ASP A 284 -15.72 -19.24 -6.73
CA ASP A 284 -16.62 -19.09 -5.60
C ASP A 284 -16.30 -20.18 -4.58
N TYR A 285 -15.90 -19.79 -3.39
CA TYR A 285 -15.61 -20.72 -2.30
C TYR A 285 -16.86 -20.94 -1.46
N PRO A 286 -17.00 -22.12 -0.82
CA PRO A 286 -18.07 -22.35 0.12
C PRO A 286 -18.10 -21.29 1.22
N GLY A 287 -19.30 -20.89 1.62
CA GLY A 287 -19.52 -19.85 2.62
C GLY A 287 -18.86 -20.15 3.97
N TYR A 288 -18.75 -19.13 4.80
CA TYR A 288 -18.12 -19.19 6.12
C TYR A 288 -18.62 -20.40 6.95
N GLY A 289 -17.67 -21.18 7.46
CA GLY A 289 -17.96 -22.37 8.28
C GLY A 289 -18.47 -23.60 7.53
N GLN A 290 -18.53 -23.57 6.20
CA GLN A 290 -18.88 -24.73 5.41
C GLN A 290 -17.64 -25.56 5.03
N LYS A 291 -17.85 -26.85 4.74
CA LYS A 291 -16.75 -27.73 4.30
C LYS A 291 -16.07 -27.15 3.05
N GLN A 292 -14.74 -27.16 3.05
CA GLN A 292 -13.88 -26.56 2.02
C GLN A 292 -13.89 -25.03 1.98
N HIS A 293 -14.38 -24.38 3.00
CA HIS A 293 -14.18 -22.94 3.19
C HIS A 293 -12.70 -22.57 3.06
N ARG A 294 -12.42 -21.39 2.49
CA ARG A 294 -11.09 -20.80 2.41
C ARG A 294 -11.07 -19.44 3.09
N THR A 295 -9.97 -19.10 3.69
CA THR A 295 -9.77 -17.80 4.35
C THR A 295 -8.97 -16.85 3.48
N THR A 296 -9.02 -15.57 3.77
CA THR A 296 -8.13 -14.56 3.14
C THR A 296 -6.65 -14.89 3.37
N ALA A 297 -6.33 -15.56 4.50
CA ALA A 297 -4.98 -16.02 4.81
C ALA A 297 -4.45 -17.01 3.76
N ASN A 298 -5.28 -17.90 3.22
CA ASN A 298 -4.88 -18.82 2.16
C ASN A 298 -4.44 -18.08 0.89
N LEU A 299 -5.14 -17.00 0.50
CA LEU A 299 -4.72 -16.14 -0.61
C LEU A 299 -3.39 -15.45 -0.30
N TYR A 300 -3.22 -14.94 0.92
CA TYR A 300 -1.97 -14.26 1.31
C TYR A 300 -0.79 -15.24 1.34
N VAL A 301 -0.99 -16.47 1.80
CA VAL A 301 0.01 -17.55 1.70
C VAL A 301 0.36 -17.83 0.24
N THR A 302 -0.63 -17.86 -0.65
CA THR A 302 -0.40 -18.04 -2.09
C THR A 302 0.50 -16.93 -2.65
N LEU A 303 0.20 -15.67 -2.37
CA LEU A 303 0.98 -14.53 -2.84
C LEU A 303 2.40 -14.51 -2.26
N LEU A 304 2.57 -14.84 -0.99
CA LEU A 304 3.89 -14.95 -0.35
C LEU A 304 4.74 -16.06 -0.96
N ASN A 305 4.15 -17.22 -1.20
CA ASN A 305 4.86 -18.34 -1.84
C ASN A 305 5.28 -18.00 -3.27
N LEU A 306 4.44 -17.30 -4.02
CA LEU A 306 4.77 -16.79 -5.36
C LEU A 306 5.93 -15.77 -5.31
N ALA A 307 5.99 -14.95 -4.27
CA ALA A 307 7.07 -14.00 -4.04
C ALA A 307 8.37 -14.64 -3.52
N GLY A 308 8.39 -15.96 -3.29
CA GLY A 308 9.55 -16.69 -2.77
C GLY A 308 9.64 -16.74 -1.24
N ALA A 309 8.62 -16.23 -0.51
CA ALA A 309 8.51 -16.35 0.94
C ALA A 309 7.68 -17.58 1.30
N SER A 310 8.28 -18.77 1.28
CA SER A 310 7.57 -20.00 1.59
C SER A 310 6.98 -19.97 3.00
N ARG A 311 5.65 -20.01 3.08
CA ARG A 311 4.88 -20.05 4.32
C ARG A 311 3.70 -21.00 4.18
N ASP A 312 3.26 -21.52 5.31
CA ASP A 312 2.08 -22.37 5.42
C ASP A 312 0.89 -21.66 6.10
N SER A 313 1.14 -20.53 6.75
CA SER A 313 0.14 -19.76 7.46
C SER A 313 0.42 -18.26 7.39
N PHE A 314 -0.62 -17.45 7.57
CA PHE A 314 -0.53 -16.00 7.67
C PHE A 314 -1.58 -15.45 8.66
N GLY A 315 -1.14 -14.56 9.55
CA GLY A 315 -2.00 -13.98 10.59
C GLY A 315 -2.36 -14.98 11.69
N MET A 316 -3.49 -14.76 12.32
CA MET A 316 -4.04 -15.64 13.34
C MET A 316 -5.17 -16.47 12.75
N ALA A 317 -5.19 -17.76 13.06
CA ALA A 317 -6.31 -18.62 12.70
C ALA A 317 -7.61 -18.14 13.38
N ASP A 318 -8.72 -18.26 12.67
CA ASP A 318 -10.03 -17.97 13.23
C ASP A 318 -10.45 -19.09 14.20
N PRO A 319 -10.61 -18.79 15.51
CA PRO A 319 -10.97 -19.81 16.49
C PRO A 319 -12.36 -20.41 16.27
N ALA A 320 -13.27 -19.73 15.55
CA ALA A 320 -14.57 -20.27 15.17
C ALA A 320 -14.48 -21.30 14.05
N LEU A 321 -13.37 -21.33 13.32
CA LEU A 321 -13.08 -22.27 12.23
C LEU A 321 -12.04 -23.33 12.63
N LYS A 322 -11.91 -23.64 13.93
CA LYS A 322 -10.89 -24.57 14.48
C LYS A 322 -10.94 -25.97 13.86
N ASP A 323 -12.10 -26.40 13.38
CA ASP A 323 -12.32 -27.72 12.78
C ASP A 323 -12.09 -27.74 11.25
N PHE A 324 -11.63 -26.60 10.69
CA PHE A 324 -11.34 -26.43 9.27
C PHE A 324 -9.84 -26.17 9.07
N ASP A 325 -9.34 -26.62 7.93
CA ASP A 325 -7.97 -26.31 7.52
C ASP A 325 -7.86 -24.87 7.05
N GLN A 326 -7.13 -24.05 7.80
CA GLN A 326 -6.87 -22.66 7.53
C GLN A 326 -5.44 -22.42 7.00
N HIS A 327 -4.71 -23.49 6.70
CA HIS A 327 -3.33 -23.47 6.28
C HIS A 327 -3.18 -23.64 4.76
N GLY A 328 -1.99 -23.38 4.27
CA GLY A 328 -1.58 -23.60 2.90
C GLY A 328 -2.11 -22.59 1.88
N PRO A 329 -1.57 -22.64 0.67
CA PRO A 329 -1.98 -21.78 -0.44
C PRO A 329 -3.28 -22.26 -1.09
N LEU A 330 -3.86 -21.40 -1.93
CA LEU A 330 -4.92 -21.73 -2.87
C LEU A 330 -4.27 -22.37 -4.12
N ASN A 331 -4.07 -23.69 -4.07
CA ASN A 331 -3.37 -24.41 -5.14
C ASN A 331 -4.08 -24.30 -6.51
N GLU A 332 -5.40 -24.14 -6.51
CA GLU A 332 -6.19 -23.89 -7.70
C GLU A 332 -5.85 -22.61 -8.44
N LEU A 333 -5.24 -21.64 -7.76
CA LEU A 333 -4.73 -20.40 -8.38
C LEU A 333 -3.34 -20.56 -8.99
N LEU A 334 -2.59 -21.59 -8.62
CA LEU A 334 -1.23 -21.81 -9.11
C LEU A 334 -1.23 -22.54 -10.46
N ALA A 335 -0.31 -22.14 -11.36
CA ALA A 335 -0.18 -22.73 -12.70
C ALA A 335 0.55 -24.08 -12.66
#